data_ee488735c8c4b9d5e19a3afa8fdc276d
#
_entry.id   ee488735c8c4b9d5e19a3afa8fdc276d
#
_cell.length_a   1.000
_cell.length_b   1.000
_cell.length_c   1.000
_cell.angle_alpha   90.00
_cell.angle_beta   90.00
_cell.angle_gamma   90.00
#
_symmetry.space_group_name_H-M   'P 1'
#
loop_
_entity.id
_entity.type
_entity.pdbx_description
1 polymer ?
#
loop_
_entity_poly.entity_id
_entity_poly.type
_entity_poly.pdbx_seq_one_letter_code
_entity_poly.pdbx_strand_id
1 'polypeptide(L)'
;ILFIPCLTFTGHSRMSLLIPLVAYVFFILKVYPKKSKSAIRLVSAYALLAMLFLTLQKTFGVSSFSEIESESQAQLLNSYFGGLDNVILGIEAYESYGHSLYYMLVDTFRNMMGVSKYLEGLPSTLDFFNMSYYKYLPGYSTDQIPPTITQGLMYFGPFFCFIPTVIMTVCVCVADNIYFKTSDLMVAYLCLGFCIAVAWAIPGSYMHLTTRVFNYLIPLLVLVFINKKMRICLR
;
A
#
# COMPACT_ATOMS: atom_id res chain seq x y z
N ILE A 1 10.88 -16.58 11.71
CA ILE A 1 10.24 -15.33 12.19
C ILE A 1 9.63 -14.57 11.02
N LEU A 2 10.32 -14.40 9.86
CA LEU A 2 9.79 -13.69 8.67
C LEU A 2 8.66 -14.43 7.93
N PHE A 3 8.47 -15.71 8.18
CA PHE A 3 7.40 -16.53 7.62
C PHE A 3 6.06 -16.36 8.36
N ILE A 4 6.08 -15.85 9.57
CA ILE A 4 4.87 -15.70 10.41
C ILE A 4 3.79 -14.84 9.74
N PRO A 5 4.09 -13.68 9.11
CA PRO A 5 3.09 -12.89 8.41
C PRO A 5 2.41 -13.62 7.24
N CYS A 6 3.14 -14.54 6.58
CA CYS A 6 2.58 -15.35 5.51
C CYS A 6 1.70 -16.50 6.04
N LEU A 7 1.99 -17.00 7.24
CA LEU A 7 1.22 -18.04 7.91
C LEU A 7 -0.02 -17.49 8.63
N THR A 8 0.01 -16.22 9.05
CA THR A 8 -1.11 -15.54 9.71
C THR A 8 -2.04 -14.80 8.73
N PHE A 9 -1.96 -15.15 7.45
CA PHE A 9 -2.81 -14.58 6.43
C PHE A 9 -4.30 -14.86 6.74
N THR A 10 -5.05 -13.80 6.96
CA THR A 10 -6.48 -13.86 7.36
C THR A 10 -7.45 -13.88 6.17
N GLY A 11 -6.95 -14.00 4.94
CA GLY A 11 -7.81 -14.20 3.75
C GLY A 11 -8.46 -12.95 3.15
N HIS A 12 -8.29 -11.78 3.73
CA HIS A 12 -9.03 -10.58 3.30
C HIS A 12 -8.48 -9.87 2.07
N SER A 13 -7.18 -10.00 1.75
CA SER A 13 -6.59 -9.30 0.60
C SER A 13 -5.41 -10.07 0.01
N ARG A 14 -5.43 -10.28 -1.31
CA ARG A 14 -4.31 -10.88 -2.05
C ARG A 14 -3.01 -10.11 -1.84
N MET A 15 -3.10 -8.80 -1.64
CA MET A 15 -1.97 -7.90 -1.45
C MET A 15 -1.34 -8.00 -0.06
N SER A 16 -2.10 -8.36 0.95
CA SER A 16 -1.55 -8.61 2.29
C SER A 16 -0.60 -9.81 2.31
N LEU A 17 -0.72 -10.73 1.35
CA LEU A 17 0.19 -11.84 1.15
C LEU A 17 1.37 -11.47 0.25
N LEU A 18 1.13 -10.72 -0.81
CA LEU A 18 2.13 -10.44 -1.84
C LEU A 18 3.23 -9.51 -1.34
N ILE A 19 2.87 -8.50 -0.54
CA ILE A 19 3.83 -7.53 0.02
C ILE A 19 4.88 -8.20 0.92
N PRO A 20 4.51 -9.02 1.93
CA PRO A 20 5.50 -9.74 2.74
C PRO A 20 6.35 -10.71 1.93
N LEU A 21 5.79 -11.37 0.92
CA LEU A 21 6.52 -12.28 0.04
C LEU A 21 7.62 -11.56 -0.74
N VAL A 22 7.30 -10.41 -1.34
CA VAL A 22 8.28 -9.59 -2.06
C VAL A 22 9.38 -9.12 -1.10
N ALA A 23 9.01 -8.62 0.08
CA ALA A 23 9.98 -8.22 1.11
C ALA A 23 10.90 -9.39 1.50
N TYR A 24 10.34 -10.59 1.63
CA TYR A 24 11.10 -11.79 1.98
C TYR A 24 12.11 -12.19 0.88
N VAL A 25 11.72 -12.10 -0.40
CA VAL A 25 12.64 -12.35 -1.52
C VAL A 25 13.84 -11.42 -1.46
N PHE A 26 13.61 -10.12 -1.35
CA PHE A 26 14.70 -9.13 -1.27
C PHE A 26 15.59 -9.33 -0.03
N PHE A 27 14.99 -9.72 1.09
CA PHE A 27 15.75 -10.02 2.31
C PHE A 27 16.64 -11.25 2.13
N ILE A 28 16.12 -12.33 1.52
CA ILE A 28 16.91 -13.53 1.22
C ILE A 28 18.06 -13.20 0.26
N LEU A 29 17.81 -12.39 -0.77
CA LEU A 29 18.85 -11.95 -1.70
C LEU A 29 20.00 -11.23 -0.98
N LYS A 30 19.69 -10.43 0.03
CA LYS A 30 20.69 -9.71 0.82
C LYS A 30 21.46 -10.62 1.77
N VAL A 31 20.78 -11.54 2.44
CA VAL A 31 21.39 -12.40 3.50
C VAL A 31 22.08 -13.62 2.91
N TYR A 32 21.51 -14.21 1.86
CA TYR A 32 22.00 -15.45 1.25
C TYR A 32 22.22 -15.34 -0.26
N PRO A 33 23.13 -14.49 -0.73
CA PRO A 33 23.30 -14.23 -2.17
C PRO A 33 23.65 -15.50 -2.97
N LYS A 34 24.41 -16.43 -2.38
CA LYS A 34 24.79 -17.69 -3.04
C LYS A 34 23.65 -18.69 -3.22
N LYS A 35 22.63 -18.66 -2.35
CA LYS A 35 21.46 -19.56 -2.38
C LYS A 35 20.20 -18.87 -2.95
N SER A 36 20.33 -17.65 -3.40
CA SER A 36 19.21 -16.80 -3.85
C SER A 36 18.34 -17.44 -4.93
N LYS A 37 18.95 -18.07 -5.95
CA LYS A 37 18.21 -18.69 -7.07
C LYS A 37 17.23 -19.79 -6.63
N SER A 38 17.64 -20.63 -5.65
CA SER A 38 16.77 -21.68 -5.12
C SER A 38 15.67 -21.11 -4.23
N ALA A 39 16.01 -20.13 -3.39
CA ALA A 39 15.05 -19.46 -2.52
C ALA A 39 14.00 -18.68 -3.30
N ILE A 40 14.40 -17.95 -4.36
CA ILE A 40 13.47 -17.24 -5.24
C ILE A 40 12.51 -18.22 -5.90
N ARG A 41 13.01 -19.33 -6.47
CA ARG A 41 12.13 -20.34 -7.09
C ARG A 41 11.08 -20.88 -6.11
N LEU A 42 11.48 -21.18 -4.90
CA LEU A 42 10.58 -21.70 -3.87
C LEU A 42 9.54 -20.67 -3.44
N VAL A 43 9.94 -19.41 -3.23
CA VAL A 43 9.02 -18.32 -2.87
C VAL A 43 8.08 -17.98 -4.02
N SER A 44 8.57 -17.98 -5.27
CA SER A 44 7.73 -17.74 -6.45
C SER A 44 6.72 -18.85 -6.67
N ALA A 45 7.11 -20.12 -6.47
CA ALA A 45 6.17 -21.24 -6.53
C ALA A 45 5.09 -21.14 -5.45
N TYR A 46 5.49 -20.80 -4.21
CA TYR A 46 4.54 -20.57 -3.12
C TYR A 46 3.59 -19.40 -3.41
N ALA A 47 4.11 -18.27 -3.94
CA ALA A 47 3.30 -17.12 -4.31
C ALA A 47 2.26 -17.47 -5.39
N LEU A 48 2.68 -18.22 -6.41
CA LEU A 48 1.79 -18.71 -7.48
C LEU A 48 0.69 -19.62 -6.91
N LEU A 49 1.04 -20.60 -6.08
CA LEU A 49 0.07 -21.49 -5.43
C LEU A 49 -0.91 -20.73 -4.54
N ALA A 50 -0.41 -19.79 -3.74
CA ALA A 50 -1.26 -18.98 -2.88
C ALA A 50 -2.21 -18.07 -3.68
N MET A 51 -1.73 -17.46 -4.78
CA MET A 51 -2.57 -16.65 -5.67
C MET A 51 -3.65 -17.50 -6.37
N LEU A 52 -3.29 -18.70 -6.84
CA LEU A 52 -4.25 -19.65 -7.40
C LEU A 52 -5.31 -20.03 -6.37
N PHE A 53 -4.89 -20.40 -5.16
CA PHE A 53 -5.82 -20.77 -4.08
C PHE A 53 -6.79 -19.64 -3.74
N LEU A 54 -6.27 -18.41 -3.57
CA LEU A 54 -7.10 -17.24 -3.27
C LEU A 54 -8.05 -16.89 -4.43
N THR A 55 -7.62 -17.11 -5.67
CA THR A 55 -8.47 -16.90 -6.84
C THR A 55 -9.60 -17.92 -6.86
N LEU A 56 -9.28 -19.20 -6.65
CA LEU A 56 -10.27 -20.27 -6.56
C LEU A 56 -11.25 -20.03 -5.42
N GLN A 57 -10.76 -19.68 -4.22
CA GLN A 57 -11.62 -19.39 -3.07
C GLN A 57 -12.61 -18.24 -3.35
N LYS A 58 -12.15 -17.19 -4.04
CA LYS A 58 -13.01 -16.06 -4.42
C LYS A 58 -14.02 -16.47 -5.49
N THR A 59 -13.63 -17.31 -6.44
CA THR A 59 -14.52 -17.81 -7.51
C THR A 59 -15.56 -18.79 -6.98
N PHE A 60 -15.18 -19.70 -6.08
CA PHE A 60 -16.12 -20.67 -5.49
C PHE A 60 -16.95 -20.10 -4.32
N GLY A 61 -16.53 -18.99 -3.71
CA GLY A 61 -17.26 -18.31 -2.64
C GLY A 61 -18.36 -17.35 -3.14
N VAL A 62 -18.38 -17.02 -4.42
CA VAL A 62 -19.44 -16.19 -5.03
C VAL A 62 -20.53 -17.10 -5.57
N SER A 63 -21.65 -17.12 -4.90
CA SER A 63 -22.79 -18.03 -5.15
C SER A 63 -23.62 -17.74 -6.41
N SER A 64 -23.14 -16.91 -7.32
CA SER A 64 -23.80 -16.67 -8.61
C SER A 64 -22.76 -16.51 -9.74
N PHE A 65 -22.61 -17.57 -10.50
CA PHE A 65 -21.80 -17.63 -11.71
C PHE A 65 -22.27 -16.66 -12.82
N SER A 66 -23.48 -16.13 -12.71
CA SER A 66 -24.12 -15.28 -13.71
C SER A 66 -23.60 -13.82 -13.75
N GLU A 67 -22.93 -13.34 -12.69
CA GLU A 67 -22.41 -11.97 -12.67
C GLU A 67 -20.96 -11.84 -13.12
N ILE A 68 -20.24 -12.97 -13.24
CA ILE A 68 -18.81 -12.97 -13.60
C ILE A 68 -18.58 -12.86 -15.12
N GLU A 69 -19.59 -13.13 -15.94
CA GLU A 69 -19.45 -13.16 -17.41
C GLU A 69 -19.28 -11.78 -18.08
N SER A 70 -19.51 -10.68 -17.36
CA SER A 70 -19.51 -9.35 -17.98
C SER A 70 -18.29 -8.48 -17.67
N GLU A 71 -17.51 -8.78 -16.66
CA GLU A 71 -16.30 -8.00 -16.40
C GLU A 71 -15.14 -8.48 -17.29
N SER A 72 -14.74 -7.62 -18.24
CA SER A 72 -13.55 -7.90 -19.05
C SER A 72 -12.30 -8.00 -18.14
N GLN A 73 -11.34 -8.85 -18.49
CA GLN A 73 -10.06 -8.96 -17.78
C GLN A 73 -9.36 -7.60 -17.62
N ALA A 74 -9.61 -6.68 -18.55
CA ALA A 74 -9.12 -5.30 -18.51
C ALA A 74 -9.75 -4.50 -17.35
N GLN A 75 -11.05 -4.66 -17.07
CA GLN A 75 -11.72 -4.00 -15.94
C GLN A 75 -11.19 -4.52 -14.59
N LEU A 76 -10.94 -5.83 -14.49
CA LEU A 76 -10.31 -6.40 -13.29
C LEU A 76 -8.91 -5.83 -13.05
N LEU A 77 -8.09 -5.73 -14.09
CA LEU A 77 -6.77 -5.12 -13.99
C LEU A 77 -6.86 -3.63 -13.62
N ASN A 78 -7.80 -2.90 -14.25
CA ASN A 78 -8.01 -1.49 -14.00
C ASN A 78 -8.40 -1.21 -12.54
N SER A 79 -9.28 -2.02 -11.94
CA SER A 79 -9.66 -1.90 -10.53
C SER A 79 -8.52 -2.16 -9.56
N TYR A 80 -7.52 -2.98 -9.94
CA TYR A 80 -6.36 -3.26 -9.08
C TYR A 80 -5.22 -2.25 -9.20
N PHE A 81 -5.05 -1.62 -10.34
CA PHE A 81 -3.91 -0.73 -10.60
C PHE A 81 -4.28 0.76 -10.59
N GLY A 82 -5.47 1.10 -10.09
CA GLY A 82 -5.93 2.49 -10.07
C GLY A 82 -5.93 3.10 -11.45
N GLY A 83 -6.47 2.34 -12.44
CA GLY A 83 -6.38 2.64 -13.85
C GLY A 83 -7.00 3.98 -14.25
N LEU A 84 -7.09 4.21 -15.55
CA LEU A 84 -7.55 5.48 -16.13
C LEU A 84 -8.92 5.90 -15.60
N ASP A 85 -9.81 4.95 -15.37
CA ASP A 85 -11.17 5.22 -14.86
C ASP A 85 -11.12 5.85 -13.47
N ASN A 86 -10.22 5.38 -12.59
CA ASN A 86 -10.04 5.97 -11.27
C ASN A 86 -9.43 7.38 -11.34
N VAL A 87 -8.63 7.68 -12.37
CA VAL A 87 -8.13 9.04 -12.59
C VAL A 87 -9.25 9.96 -13.06
N ILE A 88 -10.11 9.51 -13.99
CA ILE A 88 -11.27 10.27 -14.47
C ILE A 88 -12.23 10.58 -13.32
N LEU A 89 -12.57 9.58 -12.50
CA LEU A 89 -13.40 9.78 -11.32
C LEU A 89 -12.77 10.74 -10.31
N GLY A 90 -11.45 10.74 -10.21
CA GLY A 90 -10.74 11.68 -9.36
C GLY A 90 -10.75 13.11 -9.88
N ILE A 91 -10.75 13.32 -11.19
CA ILE A 91 -10.94 14.63 -11.79
C ILE A 91 -12.36 15.14 -11.47
N GLU A 92 -13.35 14.28 -11.57
CA GLU A 92 -14.73 14.62 -11.23
C GLU A 92 -14.91 14.95 -9.75
N ALA A 93 -14.25 14.19 -8.85
CA ALA A 93 -14.23 14.50 -7.43
C ALA A 93 -13.59 15.88 -7.18
N TYR A 94 -12.50 16.18 -7.87
CA TYR A 94 -11.86 17.49 -7.80
C TYR A 94 -12.79 18.63 -8.30
N GLU A 95 -13.48 18.45 -9.41
CA GLU A 95 -14.43 19.43 -9.95
C GLU A 95 -15.60 19.68 -9.01
N SER A 96 -16.05 18.64 -8.29
CA SER A 96 -17.19 18.72 -7.38
C SER A 96 -16.83 19.31 -6.00
N TYR A 97 -15.64 18.98 -5.46
CA TYR A 97 -15.25 19.30 -4.08
C TYR A 97 -14.05 20.25 -3.98
N GLY A 98 -13.37 20.53 -5.10
CA GLY A 98 -12.20 21.41 -5.16
C GLY A 98 -10.94 20.78 -4.59
N HIS A 99 -9.97 21.62 -4.26
CA HIS A 99 -8.70 21.22 -3.66
C HIS A 99 -8.42 21.98 -2.37
N SER A 100 -7.76 21.30 -1.40
CA SER A 100 -7.31 21.92 -0.18
C SER A 100 -6.18 21.13 0.47
N LEU A 101 -5.14 21.82 0.94
CA LEU A 101 -4.09 21.23 1.78
C LEU A 101 -4.65 20.61 3.07
N TYR A 102 -5.81 21.05 3.51
CA TYR A 102 -6.50 20.47 4.66
C TYR A 102 -6.82 18.99 4.43
N TYR A 103 -7.21 18.59 3.22
CA TYR A 103 -7.46 17.19 2.88
C TYR A 103 -6.20 16.33 3.03
N MET A 104 -5.04 16.87 2.64
CA MET A 104 -3.76 16.18 2.83
C MET A 104 -3.46 15.94 4.32
N LEU A 105 -3.72 16.93 5.18
CA LEU A 105 -3.53 16.78 6.62
C LEU A 105 -4.47 15.71 7.19
N VAL A 106 -5.76 15.74 6.84
CA VAL A 106 -6.72 14.73 7.28
C VAL A 106 -6.29 13.35 6.82
N ASP A 107 -5.97 13.15 5.55
CA ASP A 107 -5.56 11.86 5.00
C ASP A 107 -4.24 11.36 5.59
N THR A 108 -3.32 12.28 5.93
CA THR A 108 -2.05 11.93 6.56
C THR A 108 -2.26 11.37 7.96
N PHE A 109 -3.07 12.02 8.78
CA PHE A 109 -3.16 11.71 10.21
C PHE A 109 -4.37 10.86 10.59
N ARG A 110 -5.36 10.70 9.70
CA ARG A 110 -6.59 9.93 9.97
C ARG A 110 -6.32 8.50 10.42
N ASN A 111 -5.29 7.86 9.87
CA ASN A 111 -4.93 6.48 10.19
C ASN A 111 -3.85 6.37 11.28
N MET A 112 -3.44 7.47 11.86
CA MET A 112 -2.45 7.47 12.94
C MET A 112 -3.11 7.05 14.25
N MET A 113 -2.53 6.04 14.90
CA MET A 113 -3.02 5.55 16.20
C MET A 113 -3.08 6.69 17.24
N GLY A 114 -4.24 6.86 17.87
CA GLY A 114 -4.49 7.89 18.87
C GLY A 114 -4.98 9.23 18.30
N VAL A 115 -4.73 9.55 17.05
CA VAL A 115 -5.20 10.79 16.39
C VAL A 115 -6.48 10.52 15.60
N SER A 116 -6.66 9.32 15.06
CA SER A 116 -7.80 8.91 14.24
C SER A 116 -9.15 9.31 14.82
N LYS A 117 -9.32 9.14 16.14
CA LYS A 117 -10.56 9.48 16.85
C LYS A 117 -10.94 10.96 16.76
N TYR A 118 -9.95 11.86 16.70
CA TYR A 118 -10.18 13.30 16.60
C TYR A 118 -10.49 13.76 15.18
N LEU A 119 -10.17 12.95 14.21
CA LEU A 119 -10.42 13.21 12.77
C LEU A 119 -11.62 12.40 12.26
N GLU A 120 -12.26 11.62 13.11
CA GLU A 120 -13.47 10.89 12.78
C GLU A 120 -14.59 11.88 12.43
N GLY A 121 -15.25 11.67 11.29
CA GLY A 121 -16.29 12.57 10.78
C GLY A 121 -15.79 13.72 9.90
N LEU A 122 -14.47 13.96 9.81
CA LEU A 122 -13.94 14.90 8.83
C LEU A 122 -13.80 14.20 7.47
N PRO A 123 -14.25 14.85 6.37
CA PRO A 123 -14.19 14.24 5.05
C PRO A 123 -12.74 14.06 4.58
N SER A 124 -12.42 12.90 4.05
CA SER A 124 -11.15 12.58 3.40
C SER A 124 -11.29 12.62 1.88
N THR A 125 -10.16 12.61 1.16
CA THR A 125 -10.21 12.48 -0.29
C THR A 125 -10.80 11.15 -0.74
N LEU A 126 -10.65 10.10 0.06
CA LEU A 126 -11.27 8.80 -0.17
C LEU A 126 -12.81 8.89 -0.10
N ASP A 127 -13.34 9.63 0.87
CA ASP A 127 -14.79 9.81 1.02
C ASP A 127 -15.36 10.56 -0.19
N PHE A 128 -14.72 11.63 -0.63
CA PHE A 128 -15.13 12.39 -1.82
C PHE A 128 -15.03 11.57 -3.11
N PHE A 129 -13.96 10.80 -3.26
CA PHE A 129 -13.78 9.90 -4.39
C PHE A 129 -14.89 8.86 -4.45
N ASN A 130 -15.21 8.22 -3.33
CA ASN A 130 -16.28 7.23 -3.26
C ASN A 130 -17.66 7.87 -3.49
N MET A 131 -17.92 9.09 -3.02
CA MET A 131 -19.15 9.81 -3.31
C MET A 131 -19.32 10.06 -4.81
N SER A 132 -18.25 10.44 -5.52
CA SER A 132 -18.28 10.59 -6.98
C SER A 132 -18.53 9.25 -7.69
N TYR A 133 -17.90 8.18 -7.21
CA TYR A 133 -18.11 6.83 -7.74
C TYR A 133 -19.55 6.34 -7.57
N TYR A 134 -20.16 6.54 -6.41
CA TYR A 134 -21.54 6.15 -6.13
C TYR A 134 -22.58 6.84 -7.01
N LYS A 135 -22.30 8.04 -7.42
CA LYS A 135 -23.18 8.79 -8.33
C LYS A 135 -23.43 8.03 -9.63
N TYR A 136 -22.43 7.27 -10.10
CA TYR A 136 -22.50 6.51 -11.37
C TYR A 136 -22.87 5.04 -11.17
N LEU A 137 -22.54 4.44 -10.04
CA LEU A 137 -22.72 3.01 -9.76
C LEU A 137 -23.35 2.79 -8.38
N PRO A 138 -24.61 3.18 -8.18
CA PRO A 138 -25.30 2.96 -6.91
C PRO A 138 -25.44 1.45 -6.64
N GLY A 139 -24.98 1.02 -5.46
CA GLY A 139 -25.07 -0.37 -5.03
C GLY A 139 -23.77 -1.18 -5.13
N TYR A 140 -22.71 -0.60 -5.69
CA TYR A 140 -21.38 -1.22 -5.67
C TYR A 140 -20.59 -0.84 -4.40
N SER A 141 -19.60 -1.68 -4.07
CA SER A 141 -18.76 -1.54 -2.89
C SER A 141 -18.01 -0.21 -2.85
N THR A 142 -17.99 0.45 -1.68
CA THR A 142 -17.32 1.71 -1.40
C THR A 142 -15.80 1.64 -1.32
N ASP A 143 -15.20 0.52 -1.69
CA ASP A 143 -13.78 0.25 -1.50
C ASP A 143 -12.92 0.69 -2.70
N GLN A 144 -13.37 1.66 -3.50
CA GLN A 144 -12.56 2.17 -4.59
C GLN A 144 -11.42 3.03 -4.04
N ILE A 145 -10.23 2.77 -4.56
CA ILE A 145 -9.00 3.36 -4.06
C ILE A 145 -8.52 4.45 -5.04
N PRO A 146 -8.52 5.74 -4.62
CA PRO A 146 -8.02 6.81 -5.48
C PRO A 146 -6.50 6.69 -5.65
N PRO A 147 -5.97 6.73 -6.87
CA PRO A 147 -4.53 6.79 -7.11
C PRO A 147 -3.90 8.01 -6.45
N THR A 148 -2.61 7.92 -6.06
CA THR A 148 -1.93 9.05 -5.42
C THR A 148 -1.94 10.33 -6.26
N ILE A 149 -1.91 10.21 -7.59
CA ILE A 149 -1.99 11.38 -8.49
C ILE A 149 -3.34 12.11 -8.36
N THR A 150 -4.43 11.35 -8.22
CA THR A 150 -5.77 11.87 -7.98
C THR A 150 -5.89 12.55 -6.63
N GLN A 151 -5.31 11.96 -5.59
CA GLN A 151 -5.24 12.60 -4.28
C GLN A 151 -4.40 13.87 -4.33
N GLY A 152 -3.26 13.86 -5.06
CA GLY A 152 -2.45 15.04 -5.31
C GLY A 152 -3.23 16.16 -6.00
N LEU A 153 -4.14 15.84 -6.92
CA LEU A 153 -5.04 16.78 -7.55
C LEU A 153 -5.97 17.45 -6.52
N MET A 154 -6.53 16.68 -5.61
CA MET A 154 -7.39 17.19 -4.53
C MET A 154 -6.61 17.92 -3.43
N TYR A 155 -5.30 17.73 -3.29
CA TYR A 155 -4.47 18.45 -2.32
C TYR A 155 -3.96 19.77 -2.86
N PHE A 156 -3.42 19.76 -4.08
CA PHE A 156 -2.60 20.84 -4.64
C PHE A 156 -3.17 21.43 -5.93
N GLY A 157 -4.27 20.87 -6.44
CA GLY A 157 -4.82 21.27 -7.73
C GLY A 157 -4.04 20.73 -8.93
N PRO A 158 -4.47 21.05 -10.17
CA PRO A 158 -3.99 20.42 -11.40
C PRO A 158 -2.51 20.69 -11.70
N PHE A 159 -1.98 21.86 -11.35
CA PHE A 159 -0.59 22.20 -11.62
C PHE A 159 0.42 21.47 -10.73
N PHE A 160 0.04 21.06 -9.53
CA PHE A 160 0.92 20.51 -8.52
C PHE A 160 0.51 19.11 -8.05
N CYS A 161 -0.40 18.45 -8.75
CA CYS A 161 -0.91 17.12 -8.41
C CYS A 161 0.18 16.03 -8.31
N PHE A 162 1.31 16.23 -8.99
CA PHE A 162 2.45 15.30 -9.00
C PHE A 162 3.31 15.37 -7.72
N ILE A 163 3.18 16.42 -6.90
CA ILE A 163 4.05 16.64 -5.72
C ILE A 163 4.10 15.42 -4.78
N PRO A 164 2.99 14.81 -4.36
CA PRO A 164 3.06 13.64 -3.48
C PRO A 164 3.86 12.49 -4.09
N THR A 165 3.66 12.21 -5.37
CA THR A 165 4.38 11.15 -6.09
C THR A 165 5.88 11.43 -6.17
N VAL A 166 6.27 12.67 -6.44
CA VAL A 166 7.68 13.09 -6.50
C VAL A 166 8.33 12.94 -5.12
N ILE A 167 7.69 13.43 -4.05
CA ILE A 167 8.21 13.30 -2.69
C ILE A 167 8.41 11.81 -2.33
N MET A 168 7.42 10.97 -2.61
CA MET A 168 7.51 9.54 -2.36
C MET A 168 8.67 8.90 -3.13
N THR A 169 8.82 9.24 -4.40
CA THR A 169 9.92 8.72 -5.24
C THR A 169 11.29 9.12 -4.71
N VAL A 170 11.47 10.39 -4.33
CA VAL A 170 12.72 10.86 -3.71
C VAL A 170 13.00 10.10 -2.41
N CYS A 171 12.00 9.93 -1.55
CA CYS A 171 12.16 9.17 -0.31
C CYS A 171 12.54 7.70 -0.57
N VAL A 172 11.98 7.07 -1.61
CA VAL A 172 12.37 5.71 -2.03
C VAL A 172 13.82 5.68 -2.48
N CYS A 173 14.27 6.62 -3.31
CA CYS A 173 15.68 6.69 -3.74
C CYS A 173 16.64 6.80 -2.54
N VAL A 174 16.27 7.58 -1.52
CA VAL A 174 17.06 7.69 -0.28
C VAL A 174 17.05 6.37 0.49
N ALA A 175 15.88 5.77 0.68
CA ALA A 175 15.75 4.50 1.39
C ALA A 175 16.50 3.35 0.68
N ASP A 176 16.43 3.29 -0.64
CA ASP A 176 17.14 2.32 -1.47
C ASP A 176 18.67 2.47 -1.33
N ASN A 177 19.17 3.69 -1.37
CA ASN A 177 20.60 3.98 -1.14
C ASN A 177 21.04 3.53 0.27
N ILE A 178 20.22 3.76 1.30
CA ILE A 178 20.50 3.28 2.66
C ILE A 178 20.46 1.75 2.70
N TYR A 179 19.48 1.12 2.05
CA TYR A 179 19.35 -0.34 1.98
C TYR A 179 20.61 -1.00 1.45
N PHE A 180 21.18 -0.49 0.36
CA PHE A 180 22.38 -1.09 -0.22
C PHE A 180 23.64 -0.85 0.62
N LYS A 181 23.75 0.30 1.28
CA LYS A 181 24.93 0.66 2.08
C LYS A 181 24.96 0.08 3.47
N THR A 182 23.80 -0.22 4.05
CA THR A 182 23.73 -0.72 5.45
C THR A 182 24.08 -2.19 5.56
N SER A 183 24.88 -2.53 6.57
CA SER A 183 25.07 -3.92 7.05
C SER A 183 24.05 -4.33 8.13
N ASP A 184 23.33 -3.38 8.71
CA ASP A 184 22.31 -3.62 9.73
C ASP A 184 21.05 -4.16 9.09
N LEU A 185 20.72 -5.41 9.38
CA LEU A 185 19.57 -6.11 8.81
C LEU A 185 18.22 -5.47 9.20
N MET A 186 18.13 -4.86 10.39
CA MET A 186 16.90 -4.20 10.81
C MET A 186 16.67 -2.90 10.03
N VAL A 187 17.74 -2.11 9.82
CA VAL A 187 17.68 -0.92 8.98
C VAL A 187 17.36 -1.30 7.53
N ALA A 188 17.98 -2.35 7.01
CA ALA A 188 17.67 -2.85 5.68
C ALA A 188 16.20 -3.27 5.54
N TYR A 189 15.65 -3.96 6.54
CA TYR A 189 14.24 -4.35 6.56
C TYR A 189 13.29 -3.15 6.58
N LEU A 190 13.59 -2.12 7.38
CA LEU A 190 12.82 -0.87 7.41
C LEU A 190 12.82 -0.15 6.06
N CYS A 191 14.00 0.00 5.45
CA CYS A 191 14.12 0.64 4.14
C CYS A 191 13.32 -0.12 3.07
N LEU A 192 13.46 -1.44 3.05
CA LEU A 192 12.74 -2.30 2.12
C LEU A 192 11.22 -2.21 2.34
N GLY A 193 10.77 -2.29 3.59
CA GLY A 193 9.35 -2.17 3.93
C GLY A 193 8.76 -0.82 3.50
N PHE A 194 9.53 0.25 3.65
CA PHE A 194 9.15 1.58 3.17
C PHE A 194 9.06 1.63 1.64
N CYS A 195 10.08 1.14 0.92
CA CYS A 195 10.06 1.10 -0.55
C CYS A 195 8.85 0.33 -1.11
N ILE A 196 8.54 -0.82 -0.51
CA ILE A 196 7.37 -1.61 -0.92
C ILE A 196 6.07 -0.88 -0.59
N ALA A 197 5.98 -0.23 0.57
CA ALA A 197 4.79 0.54 0.93
C ALA A 197 4.53 1.70 -0.04
N VAL A 198 5.59 2.41 -0.47
CA VAL A 198 5.48 3.47 -1.47
C VAL A 198 5.13 2.91 -2.86
N ALA A 199 5.77 1.83 -3.30
CA ALA A 199 5.47 1.20 -4.57
C ALA A 199 3.99 0.79 -4.67
N TRP A 200 3.40 0.41 -3.55
CA TRP A 200 1.98 0.11 -3.45
C TRP A 200 1.09 1.36 -3.39
N ALA A 201 1.55 2.42 -2.73
CA ALA A 201 0.78 3.63 -2.55
C ALA A 201 0.60 4.43 -3.85
N ILE A 202 1.59 4.39 -4.76
CA ILE A 202 1.55 5.16 -6.01
C ILE A 202 0.32 4.79 -6.87
N PRO A 203 0.09 3.52 -7.24
CA PRO A 203 -1.12 3.12 -7.95
C PRO A 203 -2.36 3.02 -7.05
N GLY A 204 -2.16 2.83 -5.75
CA GLY A 204 -3.20 2.71 -4.75
C GLY A 204 -3.54 4.08 -4.13
N SER A 205 -3.35 4.20 -2.81
CA SER A 205 -3.68 5.43 -2.09
C SER A 205 -2.56 5.89 -1.18
N TYR A 206 -2.34 7.20 -1.11
CA TYR A 206 -1.47 7.84 -0.14
C TYR A 206 -1.81 7.44 1.32
N MET A 207 -3.09 7.23 1.61
CA MET A 207 -3.54 6.77 2.94
C MET A 207 -3.01 5.38 3.29
N HIS A 208 -2.78 4.50 2.33
CA HIS A 208 -2.14 3.21 2.57
C HIS A 208 -0.69 3.37 3.01
N LEU A 209 0.04 4.32 2.44
CA LEU A 209 1.40 4.65 2.86
C LEU A 209 1.40 5.17 4.30
N THR A 210 0.56 6.17 4.61
CA THR A 210 0.50 6.76 5.96
C THR A 210 0.13 5.73 7.01
N THR A 211 -0.83 4.86 6.74
CA THR A 211 -1.17 3.73 7.62
C THR A 211 0.03 2.84 7.90
N ARG A 212 0.78 2.47 6.86
CA ARG A 212 1.98 1.63 6.99
C ARG A 212 3.11 2.34 7.75
N VAL A 213 3.34 3.60 7.44
CA VAL A 213 4.38 4.40 8.10
C VAL A 213 4.08 4.56 9.59
N PHE A 214 2.88 5.03 9.94
CA PHE A 214 2.55 5.33 11.33
C PHE A 214 2.33 4.09 12.20
N ASN A 215 1.67 3.06 11.68
CA ASN A 215 1.27 1.92 12.50
C ASN A 215 2.29 0.76 12.49
N TYR A 216 3.25 0.75 11.54
CA TYR A 216 4.23 -0.33 11.44
C TYR A 216 5.68 0.18 11.42
N LEU A 217 6.02 1.09 10.51
CA LEU A 217 7.42 1.47 10.32
C LEU A 217 7.95 2.35 11.46
N ILE A 218 7.20 3.33 11.91
CA ILE A 218 7.60 4.19 13.05
C ILE A 218 7.74 3.38 14.35
N PRO A 219 6.77 2.56 14.79
CA PRO A 219 6.95 1.72 15.96
C PRO A 219 8.18 0.81 15.87
N LEU A 220 8.40 0.20 14.71
CA LEU A 220 9.57 -0.65 14.51
C LEU A 220 10.89 0.15 14.55
N LEU A 221 10.92 1.34 14.00
CA LEU A 221 12.07 2.25 14.06
C LEU A 221 12.40 2.64 15.51
N VAL A 222 11.37 2.96 16.31
CA VAL A 222 11.52 3.23 17.74
C VAL A 222 12.12 2.02 18.47
N LEU A 223 11.63 0.80 18.21
CA LEU A 223 12.17 -0.42 18.80
C LEU A 223 13.63 -0.66 18.40
N VAL A 224 14.01 -0.41 17.15
CA VAL A 224 15.39 -0.49 16.69
C VAL A 224 16.28 0.51 17.43
N PHE A 225 15.80 1.73 17.60
CA PHE A 225 16.53 2.78 18.32
C PHE A 225 16.75 2.43 19.79
N ILE A 226 15.70 1.98 20.49
CA ILE A 226 15.77 1.53 21.88
C ILE A 226 16.76 0.38 22.03
N ASN A 227 16.68 -0.63 21.18
CA ASN A 227 17.57 -1.80 21.20
C ASN A 227 19.05 -1.40 21.00
N LYS A 228 19.33 -0.46 20.07
CA LYS A 228 20.70 0.07 19.90
C LYS A 228 21.19 0.78 21.15
N LYS A 229 20.36 1.61 21.77
CA LYS A 229 20.72 2.35 22.99
C LYS A 229 20.98 1.40 24.16
N MET A 230 20.14 0.38 24.34
CA MET A 230 20.33 -0.63 25.41
C MET A 230 21.64 -1.41 25.23
N ARG A 231 22.00 -1.79 23.99
CA ARG A 231 23.27 -2.48 23.72
C ARG A 231 24.51 -1.63 24.03
N ILE A 232 24.41 -0.30 23.92
CA ILE A 232 25.49 0.63 24.28
C ILE A 232 25.62 0.71 25.81
N CYS A 233 24.50 0.71 26.53
CA CYS A 233 24.50 0.77 28.01
C CYS A 233 24.95 -0.55 28.68
N LEU A 234 24.89 -1.67 27.99
CA LEU A 234 25.28 -3.00 28.50
C LEU A 234 26.73 -3.40 28.14
N ARG A 235 27.45 -2.58 27.41
CA ARG A 235 28.89 -2.70 27.16
C ARG A 235 29.68 -1.71 27.99
#